data_fc1bcb3dc6b6da7f44f8240b67739ca4
#
_entry.id   fc1bcb3dc6b6da7f44f8240b67739ca4
#
_cell.length_a   1.000
_cell.length_b   1.000
_cell.length_c   1.000
_cell.angle_alpha   90.00
_cell.angle_beta   90.00
_cell.angle_gamma   90.00
#
_symmetry.space_group_name_H-M   'P 1'
#
loop_
_entity.id
_entity.type
_entity.pdbx_description
1 polymer ?
#
loop_
_entity_poly.entity_id
_entity_poly.type
_entity_poly.pdbx_seq_one_letter_code
_entity_poly.pdbx_strand_id
1 'polypeptide(L)'
;MHAIGGRGPYERGPARGRPRARFGLLGGLGLAGVAVILGISAYGSCVLEVPTGSQAVLIRKAGLDLDPEMELAPATGKDGRYYKGVQAGVLAEGRYFFNPLYWSWEIKEQLNVPAGKIGVRVSLEGEDLPPGQILASPGQKGILRGELTPGRYYYNWYGESIELHDPVTVPAGFQGVVTLLAGRLPKDPNVSLVGAGERGVQRKTLDPGTYYRNPYETRVSLVDCRSQRFNLNEGGDMDFLSGDGFPISVDGAIEFRVIPERAAEVFVLYNEDDNGDAIDKEIIAKIVTPESRSICRIGGSRLTGGQFINGVDRELFQQNFDKSLRSNCKKQGIEILAVAVTSIRPPEAIAEPVRAREVAKQQLKQYEQEKLQQLAEANLRVQQIMGAQKKELVEAEQAVVEQTTKAEQEQSVAKTLAGQKLAVATTGLEAAKDKAAAIVSGAEAIAGVTRAKNKAELAGLASRVKAFGGDGTSLAQNILVGKLAPAFRSILSNSDGPLMDLFGQFVKAGDKKPEMPKQPFATTAEVNR
;
A
#
# COMPACT_ATOMS: atom_id res chain seq x y z
N MET A 1 -34.67 -125.26 25.62
CA MET A 1 -34.73 -126.35 24.66
C MET A 1 -33.83 -125.98 23.47
N HIS A 2 -32.92 -126.79 23.28
CA HIS A 2 -32.27 -127.26 22.04
C HIS A 2 -31.80 -126.18 21.04
N ALA A 3 -30.67 -126.29 20.53
CA ALA A 3 -29.50 -127.17 20.48
C ALA A 3 -28.72 -126.79 19.19
N ILE A 4 -27.42 -126.86 19.32
CA ILE A 4 -26.50 -127.44 18.30
C ILE A 4 -26.46 -126.65 16.94
N GLY A 5 -25.34 -126.20 16.44
CA GLY A 5 -23.98 -126.77 16.33
C GLY A 5 -23.45 -126.32 14.97
N GLY A 6 -22.19 -126.31 14.85
CA GLY A 6 -21.56 -126.31 13.56
C GLY A 6 -20.25 -125.55 13.44
N ARG A 7 -19.11 -126.24 13.68
CA ARG A 7 -17.75 -125.85 13.38
C ARG A 7 -17.46 -125.87 11.87
N GLY A 8 -16.66 -124.95 11.41
CA GLY A 8 -15.91 -125.10 10.19
C GLY A 8 -14.89 -124.01 9.97
N PRO A 9 -13.73 -124.30 9.38
CA PRO A 9 -12.45 -123.68 9.80
C PRO A 9 -11.94 -122.52 8.90
N TYR A 10 -11.12 -121.73 9.45
CA TYR A 10 -10.00 -120.87 8.96
C TYR A 10 -9.85 -120.65 7.45
N GLU A 11 -9.90 -119.37 7.06
CA GLU A 11 -9.00 -118.83 6.03
C GLU A 11 -8.54 -117.43 6.46
N ARG A 12 -7.22 -117.27 6.57
CA ARG A 12 -6.55 -115.99 6.83
C ARG A 12 -6.42 -115.22 5.50
N GLY A 13 -7.16 -114.18 5.29
CA GLY A 13 -6.94 -113.22 4.22
C GLY A 13 -5.92 -112.11 4.67
N PRO A 14 -5.13 -111.59 3.75
CA PRO A 14 -3.99 -110.70 4.11
C PRO A 14 -4.47 -109.35 4.64
N ALA A 15 -3.75 -108.88 5.63
CA ALA A 15 -3.93 -107.56 6.24
C ALA A 15 -3.79 -106.46 5.21
N ARG A 16 -4.88 -105.81 4.86
CA ARG A 16 -4.84 -104.52 4.16
C ARG A 16 -4.33 -103.45 5.16
N GLY A 17 -3.12 -102.96 4.92
CA GLY A 17 -2.51 -101.84 5.60
C GLY A 17 -3.35 -100.61 5.43
N ARG A 18 -3.79 -100.00 6.52
CA ARG A 18 -4.42 -98.69 6.56
C ARG A 18 -3.38 -97.69 6.15
N PRO A 19 -3.67 -96.75 5.16
CA PRO A 19 -2.82 -95.62 4.92
C PRO A 19 -3.09 -94.58 6.03
N ARG A 20 -2.31 -94.70 7.07
CA ARG A 20 -2.19 -93.68 8.12
C ARG A 20 -1.04 -92.74 7.74
N ALA A 21 -1.27 -91.48 7.82
CA ALA A 21 -0.29 -90.42 7.91
C ALA A 21 0.05 -89.53 6.71
N ARG A 22 -0.81 -89.36 5.72
CA ARG A 22 -0.59 -88.28 4.74
C ARG A 22 -1.65 -87.16 4.76
N PHE A 23 -2.84 -87.39 5.33
CA PHE A 23 -3.87 -86.35 5.48
C PHE A 23 -3.61 -85.43 6.67
N GLY A 24 -2.89 -85.82 7.70
CA GLY A 24 -2.56 -85.01 8.87
C GLY A 24 -1.54 -83.88 8.56
N LEU A 25 -0.57 -84.19 7.69
CA LEU A 25 0.49 -83.21 7.36
C LEU A 25 0.02 -82.12 6.43
N LEU A 26 -0.82 -82.44 5.42
CA LEU A 26 -1.44 -81.44 4.51
C LEU A 26 -2.49 -80.63 5.23
N GLY A 27 -3.27 -81.21 6.13
CA GLY A 27 -4.21 -80.50 6.99
C GLY A 27 -3.53 -79.57 7.97
N GLY A 28 -2.39 -79.99 8.55
CA GLY A 28 -1.56 -79.19 9.43
C GLY A 28 -0.91 -77.97 8.72
N LEU A 29 -0.40 -78.19 7.50
CA LEU A 29 0.14 -77.10 6.66
C LEU A 29 -0.94 -76.12 6.22
N GLY A 30 -2.12 -76.59 5.89
CA GLY A 30 -3.28 -75.76 5.57
C GLY A 30 -3.71 -74.90 6.76
N LEU A 31 -3.83 -75.50 7.95
CA LEU A 31 -4.16 -74.77 9.18
C LEU A 31 -3.05 -73.78 9.57
N ALA A 32 -1.78 -74.10 9.41
CA ALA A 32 -0.66 -73.21 9.63
C ALA A 32 -0.69 -72.05 8.62
N GLY A 33 -0.98 -72.29 7.33
CA GLY A 33 -1.16 -71.27 6.31
C GLY A 33 -2.32 -70.31 6.63
N VAL A 34 -3.46 -70.82 7.04
CA VAL A 34 -4.61 -70.03 7.49
C VAL A 34 -4.28 -69.23 8.74
N ALA A 35 -3.57 -69.82 9.71
CA ALA A 35 -3.10 -69.12 10.92
C ALA A 35 -2.12 -67.98 10.60
N VAL A 36 -1.21 -68.17 9.65
CA VAL A 36 -0.29 -67.14 9.16
C VAL A 36 -1.04 -66.00 8.45
N ILE A 37 -1.99 -66.38 7.56
CA ILE A 37 -2.84 -65.37 6.86
C ILE A 37 -3.68 -64.59 7.87
N LEU A 38 -4.30 -65.26 8.83
CA LEU A 38 -5.06 -64.60 9.88
C LEU A 38 -4.14 -63.74 10.77
N GLY A 39 -2.91 -64.21 11.06
CA GLY A 39 -1.90 -63.45 11.80
C GLY A 39 -1.46 -62.18 11.06
N ILE A 40 -1.21 -62.27 9.75
CA ILE A 40 -0.84 -61.14 8.91
C ILE A 40 -2.05 -60.18 8.76
N SER A 41 -3.25 -60.71 8.58
CA SER A 41 -4.46 -59.90 8.51
C SER A 41 -4.74 -59.19 9.84
N ALA A 42 -4.59 -59.89 10.98
CA ALA A 42 -4.73 -59.30 12.31
C ALA A 42 -3.66 -58.24 12.57
N TYR A 43 -2.42 -58.51 12.17
CA TYR A 43 -1.33 -57.53 12.26
C TYR A 43 -1.61 -56.31 11.41
N GLY A 44 -2.02 -56.48 10.13
CA GLY A 44 -2.39 -55.40 9.25
C GLY A 44 -3.54 -54.56 9.79
N SER A 45 -4.51 -55.20 10.45
CA SER A 45 -5.63 -54.51 11.07
C SER A 45 -5.25 -53.69 12.30
N CYS A 46 -4.12 -54.01 12.95
CA CYS A 46 -3.59 -53.29 14.11
C CYS A 46 -2.69 -52.11 13.72
N VAL A 47 -2.25 -52.02 12.48
CA VAL A 47 -1.36 -50.97 12.02
C VAL A 47 -2.21 -49.80 11.50
N LEU A 48 -2.08 -48.65 12.16
CA LEU A 48 -2.58 -47.36 11.67
C LEU A 48 -1.42 -46.67 10.97
N GLU A 49 -1.53 -46.47 9.69
CA GLU A 49 -0.63 -45.66 8.90
C GLU A 49 -1.30 -44.30 8.61
N VAL A 50 -0.74 -43.22 9.16
CA VAL A 50 -1.18 -41.86 8.91
C VAL A 50 -0.30 -41.30 7.80
N PRO A 51 -0.89 -41.03 6.61
CA PRO A 51 -0.12 -40.51 5.48
C PRO A 51 0.48 -39.13 5.77
N THR A 52 1.54 -38.81 5.02
CA THR A 52 2.15 -37.48 5.07
C THR A 52 1.12 -36.39 4.73
N GLY A 53 1.07 -35.33 5.53
CA GLY A 53 0.08 -34.25 5.39
C GLY A 53 -1.28 -34.56 5.98
N SER A 54 -1.43 -35.72 6.66
CA SER A 54 -2.64 -36.13 7.36
C SER A 54 -2.42 -36.23 8.86
N GLN A 55 -3.50 -36.37 9.57
CA GLN A 55 -3.56 -36.54 11.02
C GLN A 55 -4.65 -37.53 11.36
N ALA A 56 -4.54 -38.17 12.51
CA ALA A 56 -5.55 -39.11 12.95
C ALA A 56 -6.02 -38.80 14.37
N VAL A 57 -7.32 -38.91 14.59
CA VAL A 57 -7.93 -38.87 15.91
C VAL A 57 -8.33 -40.27 16.32
N LEU A 58 -7.96 -40.64 17.52
CA LEU A 58 -8.28 -41.96 18.11
C LEU A 58 -9.64 -41.89 18.82
N ILE A 59 -10.40 -42.94 18.64
CA ILE A 59 -11.67 -43.14 19.35
C ILE A 59 -11.56 -44.45 20.13
N ARG A 60 -11.66 -44.37 21.44
CA ARG A 60 -11.63 -45.53 22.30
C ARG A 60 -13.03 -46.13 22.46
N LYS A 61 -13.17 -47.40 22.18
CA LYS A 61 -14.46 -48.12 22.20
C LYS A 61 -14.85 -48.59 23.60
N ALA A 62 -13.83 -48.83 24.48
CA ALA A 62 -14.05 -49.36 25.82
C ALA A 62 -13.29 -48.56 26.87
N GLY A 63 -13.94 -48.21 27.96
CA GLY A 63 -13.39 -47.43 29.06
C GLY A 63 -14.47 -46.92 29.99
N LEU A 64 -14.10 -46.01 30.84
CA LEU A 64 -15.05 -45.26 31.69
C LEU A 64 -15.90 -44.34 30.81
N ASP A 65 -17.13 -44.12 31.21
CA ASP A 65 -17.96 -43.09 30.56
C ASP A 65 -17.38 -41.70 30.83
N LEU A 66 -17.44 -40.83 29.82
CA LEU A 66 -17.10 -39.43 29.95
C LEU A 66 -18.15 -38.72 30.83
N ASP A 67 -17.70 -37.73 31.58
CA ASP A 67 -18.61 -36.84 32.26
C ASP A 67 -19.44 -36.09 31.21
N PRO A 68 -20.74 -35.80 31.48
CA PRO A 68 -21.64 -35.15 30.51
C PRO A 68 -21.15 -33.81 29.98
N GLU A 69 -20.23 -33.16 30.66
CA GLU A 69 -19.64 -31.87 30.29
C GLU A 69 -18.39 -31.99 29.44
N MET A 70 -17.84 -33.21 29.30
CA MET A 70 -16.64 -33.48 28.51
C MET A 70 -17.00 -34.06 27.14
N GLU A 71 -16.53 -33.46 26.07
CA GLU A 71 -16.68 -33.98 24.71
C GLU A 71 -15.49 -34.85 24.28
N LEU A 72 -14.29 -34.54 24.79
CA LEU A 72 -13.07 -35.28 24.50
C LEU A 72 -12.55 -36.04 25.74
N ALA A 73 -12.11 -37.26 25.49
CA ALA A 73 -11.51 -38.08 26.52
C ALA A 73 -10.04 -37.68 26.73
N PRO A 74 -9.64 -37.30 27.95
CA PRO A 74 -8.23 -37.06 28.24
C PRO A 74 -7.43 -38.36 28.10
N ALA A 75 -6.14 -38.24 27.75
CA ALA A 75 -5.26 -39.40 27.47
C ALA A 75 -5.22 -40.40 28.62
N THR A 76 -5.35 -39.95 29.86
CA THR A 76 -5.40 -40.77 31.05
C THR A 76 -6.32 -40.14 32.09
N GLY A 77 -7.24 -40.92 32.64
CA GLY A 77 -8.11 -40.49 33.72
C GLY A 77 -7.38 -40.28 35.05
N LYS A 78 -8.06 -39.62 36.00
CA LYS A 78 -7.50 -39.28 37.32
C LYS A 78 -7.01 -40.54 38.11
N ASP A 79 -7.61 -41.71 37.80
CA ASP A 79 -7.24 -43.00 38.46
C ASP A 79 -6.36 -43.93 37.58
N GLY A 80 -5.70 -43.40 36.55
CA GLY A 80 -4.95 -44.22 35.60
C GLY A 80 -5.81 -45.06 34.67
N ARG A 81 -7.13 -44.91 34.71
CA ARG A 81 -8.09 -45.57 33.82
C ARG A 81 -8.34 -44.74 32.59
N TYR A 82 -8.64 -45.40 31.51
CA TYR A 82 -8.92 -44.72 30.26
C TYR A 82 -10.43 -44.48 30.08
N TYR A 83 -10.77 -43.32 29.54
CA TYR A 83 -12.14 -43.02 29.14
C TYR A 83 -12.46 -43.53 27.73
N LYS A 84 -13.69 -43.99 27.51
CA LYS A 84 -14.20 -44.27 26.16
C LYS A 84 -14.54 -42.96 25.44
N GLY A 85 -14.52 -42.97 24.12
CA GLY A 85 -14.84 -41.81 23.30
C GLY A 85 -13.65 -41.26 22.52
N VAL A 86 -13.86 -40.12 21.94
CA VAL A 86 -12.85 -39.40 21.14
C VAL A 86 -11.73 -38.93 22.05
N GLN A 87 -10.50 -39.26 21.72
CA GLN A 87 -9.34 -38.85 22.54
C GLN A 87 -8.96 -37.41 22.19
N ALA A 88 -8.56 -36.61 23.19
CA ALA A 88 -8.13 -35.24 23.01
C ALA A 88 -6.84 -35.13 22.17
N GLY A 89 -5.96 -36.13 22.26
CA GLY A 89 -4.70 -36.16 21.51
C GLY A 89 -4.90 -36.47 20.03
N VAL A 90 -4.11 -35.83 19.20
CA VAL A 90 -4.05 -36.06 17.74
C VAL A 90 -2.75 -36.77 17.41
N LEU A 91 -2.82 -37.79 16.58
CA LEU A 91 -1.64 -38.48 16.05
C LEU A 91 -1.15 -37.77 14.78
N ALA A 92 0.13 -37.49 14.78
CA ALA A 92 0.83 -36.96 13.61
C ALA A 92 1.03 -38.06 12.54
N GLU A 93 1.60 -37.66 11.42
CA GLU A 93 1.99 -38.59 10.36
C GLU A 93 2.98 -39.66 10.90
N GLY A 94 2.76 -40.91 10.46
CA GLY A 94 3.60 -42.03 10.95
C GLY A 94 2.85 -43.34 11.02
N ARG A 95 3.52 -44.35 11.55
CA ARG A 95 2.97 -45.68 11.82
C ARG A 95 2.77 -45.90 13.30
N TYR A 96 1.56 -46.29 13.63
CA TYR A 96 1.16 -46.58 15.01
C TYR A 96 0.55 -47.96 15.10
N PHE A 97 0.60 -48.54 16.26
CA PHE A 97 0.05 -49.85 16.52
C PHE A 97 -1.07 -49.75 17.55
N PHE A 98 -2.29 -50.02 17.11
CA PHE A 98 -3.48 -49.98 17.96
C PHE A 98 -4.34 -51.24 17.74
N ASN A 99 -4.86 -51.79 18.81
CA ASN A 99 -5.76 -52.93 18.72
C ASN A 99 -7.16 -52.47 18.28
N PRO A 100 -7.68 -52.89 17.12
CA PRO A 100 -8.96 -52.45 16.57
C PRO A 100 -10.18 -52.89 17.39
N LEU A 101 -10.01 -53.82 18.35
CA LEU A 101 -11.07 -54.18 19.29
C LEU A 101 -11.34 -53.08 20.29
N TYR A 102 -10.29 -52.34 20.68
CA TYR A 102 -10.36 -51.27 21.68
C TYR A 102 -10.34 -49.88 21.06
N TRP A 103 -9.85 -49.75 19.84
CA TRP A 103 -9.65 -48.48 19.17
C TRP A 103 -10.29 -48.44 17.80
N SER A 104 -10.82 -47.33 17.42
CA SER A 104 -11.07 -46.89 16.05
C SER A 104 -10.38 -45.55 15.84
N TRP A 105 -10.19 -45.17 14.62
CA TRP A 105 -9.52 -43.93 14.24
C TRP A 105 -10.15 -43.34 13.02
N GLU A 106 -10.05 -42.04 12.92
CA GLU A 106 -10.40 -41.28 11.74
C GLU A 106 -9.17 -40.50 11.26
N ILE A 107 -8.93 -40.55 9.95
CA ILE A 107 -7.81 -39.84 9.32
C ILE A 107 -8.41 -38.68 8.55
N LYS A 108 -7.88 -37.48 8.76
CA LYS A 108 -8.18 -36.29 7.98
C LYS A 108 -6.88 -35.58 7.60
N GLU A 109 -6.96 -34.75 6.56
CA GLU A 109 -5.84 -33.88 6.21
C GLU A 109 -5.55 -32.90 7.35
N GLN A 110 -4.29 -32.54 7.50
CA GLN A 110 -3.88 -31.47 8.39
C GLN A 110 -4.51 -30.17 7.94
N LEU A 111 -4.82 -29.30 8.90
CA LEU A 111 -5.22 -27.95 8.54
C LEU A 111 -4.08 -27.25 7.81
N ASN A 112 -4.32 -26.82 6.61
CA ASN A 112 -3.41 -25.96 5.89
C ASN A 112 -3.98 -24.52 5.88
N VAL A 113 -3.34 -23.64 6.65
CA VAL A 113 -3.62 -22.21 6.60
C VAL A 113 -2.83 -21.64 5.43
N PRO A 114 -3.49 -21.23 4.32
CA PRO A 114 -2.78 -20.74 3.14
C PRO A 114 -2.10 -19.40 3.41
N ALA A 115 -1.09 -19.08 2.61
CA ALA A 115 -0.46 -17.78 2.64
C ALA A 115 -1.51 -16.67 2.41
N GLY A 116 -1.46 -15.62 3.22
CA GLY A 116 -2.42 -14.53 3.16
C GLY A 116 -3.75 -14.80 3.88
N LYS A 117 -3.83 -15.85 4.72
CA LYS A 117 -4.95 -16.07 5.64
C LYS A 117 -4.47 -16.33 7.05
N ILE A 118 -5.35 -16.18 8.01
CA ILE A 118 -5.16 -16.54 9.41
C ILE A 118 -6.20 -17.56 9.82
N GLY A 119 -5.82 -18.46 10.71
CA GLY A 119 -6.77 -19.36 11.34
C GLY A 119 -7.11 -18.88 12.75
N VAL A 120 -8.38 -18.80 13.08
CA VAL A 120 -8.88 -18.57 14.43
C VAL A 120 -9.42 -19.87 14.97
N ARG A 121 -8.92 -20.30 16.12
CA ARG A 121 -9.37 -21.52 16.78
C ARG A 121 -10.60 -21.22 17.64
N VAL A 122 -11.61 -22.05 17.49
CA VAL A 122 -12.81 -22.05 18.33
C VAL A 122 -12.86 -23.36 19.08
N SER A 123 -12.72 -23.32 20.39
CA SER A 123 -12.87 -24.51 21.25
C SER A 123 -14.35 -24.88 21.36
N LEU A 124 -14.66 -26.10 21.06
CA LEU A 124 -15.98 -26.70 21.22
C LEU A 124 -16.14 -27.36 22.58
N GLU A 125 -15.01 -27.54 23.32
CA GLU A 125 -14.94 -28.23 24.59
C GLU A 125 -14.54 -27.29 25.73
N GLY A 126 -15.00 -27.57 26.94
CA GLY A 126 -14.63 -26.87 28.16
C GLY A 126 -15.81 -26.22 28.87
N GLU A 127 -15.52 -25.42 29.87
CA GLU A 127 -16.49 -24.65 30.62
C GLU A 127 -17.06 -23.50 29.79
N ASP A 128 -18.29 -23.15 30.04
CA ASP A 128 -18.91 -21.99 29.38
C ASP A 128 -18.22 -20.69 29.79
N LEU A 129 -18.20 -19.73 28.86
CA LEU A 129 -17.60 -18.42 29.10
C LEU A 129 -18.37 -17.66 30.20
N PRO A 130 -17.67 -17.05 31.16
CA PRO A 130 -18.28 -16.13 32.12
C PRO A 130 -18.95 -14.96 31.37
N PRO A 131 -20.07 -14.43 31.92
CA PRO A 131 -20.73 -13.26 31.36
C PRO A 131 -19.76 -12.08 31.16
N GLY A 132 -19.73 -11.51 29.95
CA GLY A 132 -18.87 -10.38 29.60
C GLY A 132 -17.47 -10.74 29.08
N GLN A 133 -17.07 -12.00 29.09
CA GLN A 133 -15.86 -12.49 28.42
C GLN A 133 -16.19 -12.85 26.97
N ILE A 134 -15.34 -12.40 26.03
CA ILE A 134 -15.53 -12.63 24.59
C ILE A 134 -14.64 -13.77 24.11
N LEU A 135 -13.43 -13.86 24.64
CA LEU A 135 -12.44 -14.86 24.25
C LEU A 135 -12.27 -15.92 25.33
N ALA A 136 -12.21 -17.16 24.90
CA ALA A 136 -11.99 -18.30 25.75
C ALA A 136 -10.53 -18.41 26.22
N SER A 137 -10.38 -18.79 27.46
CA SER A 137 -9.10 -19.24 28.02
C SER A 137 -8.95 -20.78 27.81
N PRO A 138 -7.76 -21.35 27.91
CA PRO A 138 -7.60 -22.79 27.86
C PRO A 138 -8.54 -23.51 28.83
N GLY A 139 -9.33 -24.45 28.31
CA GLY A 139 -10.34 -25.18 29.09
C GLY A 139 -11.75 -24.56 29.07
N GLN A 140 -11.96 -23.49 28.29
CA GLN A 140 -13.27 -22.87 28.09
C GLN A 140 -13.72 -23.05 26.64
N LYS A 141 -15.03 -23.17 26.44
CA LYS A 141 -15.66 -23.16 25.12
C LYS A 141 -15.64 -21.75 24.52
N GLY A 142 -15.42 -21.66 23.21
CA GLY A 142 -15.47 -20.41 22.49
C GLY A 142 -14.19 -20.08 21.75
N ILE A 143 -14.10 -18.83 21.31
CA ILE A 143 -13.02 -18.35 20.48
C ILE A 143 -11.74 -18.20 21.31
N LEU A 144 -10.69 -18.94 20.94
CA LEU A 144 -9.41 -18.90 21.65
C LEU A 144 -8.62 -17.64 21.25
N ARG A 145 -7.81 -17.16 22.19
CA ARG A 145 -6.89 -16.06 21.94
C ARG A 145 -5.81 -16.45 20.96
N GLY A 146 -5.34 -15.46 20.20
CA GLY A 146 -4.27 -15.63 19.24
C GLY A 146 -4.77 -16.14 17.90
N GLU A 147 -3.85 -16.23 16.98
CA GLU A 147 -4.07 -16.63 15.59
C GLU A 147 -3.10 -17.72 15.16
N LEU A 148 -3.54 -18.55 14.23
CA LEU A 148 -2.68 -19.46 13.50
C LEU A 148 -2.16 -18.74 12.24
N THR A 149 -0.86 -18.60 12.15
CA THR A 149 -0.19 -18.03 10.97
C THR A 149 -0.21 -19.03 9.80
N PRO A 150 0.10 -18.61 8.56
CA PRO A 150 0.21 -19.53 7.45
C PRO A 150 1.13 -20.72 7.76
N GLY A 151 0.60 -21.93 7.52
CA GLY A 151 1.30 -23.17 7.86
C GLY A 151 0.38 -24.37 7.98
N ARG A 152 0.96 -25.50 8.35
CA ARG A 152 0.22 -26.74 8.62
C ARG A 152 0.11 -26.96 10.11
N TYR A 153 -1.10 -27.34 10.55
CA TYR A 153 -1.40 -27.52 11.96
C TYR A 153 -2.15 -28.81 12.20
N TYR A 154 -1.80 -29.46 13.30
CA TYR A 154 -2.57 -30.57 13.86
C TYR A 154 -3.64 -30.01 14.78
N TYR A 155 -4.86 -30.48 14.63
CA TYR A 155 -5.97 -30.10 15.50
C TYR A 155 -6.98 -31.23 15.62
N ASN A 156 -7.66 -31.28 16.73
CA ASN A 156 -8.74 -32.23 16.91
C ASN A 156 -10.06 -31.59 16.48
N TRP A 157 -10.56 -32.03 15.34
CA TRP A 157 -11.80 -31.48 14.76
C TRP A 157 -13.10 -31.80 15.54
N TYR A 158 -13.03 -32.64 16.58
CA TYR A 158 -14.12 -32.85 17.52
C TYR A 158 -14.11 -31.83 18.66
N GLY A 159 -12.94 -31.33 19.04
CA GLY A 159 -12.77 -30.38 20.12
C GLY A 159 -12.51 -28.95 19.67
N GLU A 160 -12.06 -28.77 18.44
CA GLU A 160 -11.75 -27.45 17.89
C GLU A 160 -12.32 -27.30 16.48
N SER A 161 -12.88 -26.14 16.21
CA SER A 161 -13.18 -25.65 14.86
C SER A 161 -12.22 -24.53 14.51
N ILE A 162 -11.84 -24.43 13.24
CA ILE A 162 -10.91 -23.38 12.80
C ILE A 162 -11.53 -22.60 11.67
N GLU A 163 -11.65 -21.30 11.89
CA GLU A 163 -12.18 -20.35 10.92
C GLU A 163 -11.02 -19.62 10.24
N LEU A 164 -11.08 -19.53 8.90
CA LEU A 164 -10.08 -18.83 8.11
C LEU A 164 -10.56 -17.41 7.80
N HIS A 165 -9.76 -16.44 8.18
CA HIS A 165 -10.00 -15.02 7.93
C HIS A 165 -8.88 -14.41 7.11
N ASP A 166 -9.20 -13.29 6.47
CA ASP A 166 -8.20 -12.49 5.77
C ASP A 166 -7.40 -11.63 6.76
N PRO A 167 -6.11 -11.41 6.50
CA PRO A 167 -5.29 -10.51 7.31
C PRO A 167 -5.73 -9.07 7.06
N VAL A 168 -5.51 -8.23 8.04
CA VAL A 168 -5.75 -6.80 7.91
C VAL A 168 -4.60 -6.16 7.16
N THR A 169 -4.90 -5.55 6.01
CA THR A 169 -3.90 -4.81 5.25
C THR A 169 -4.14 -3.31 5.41
N VAL A 170 -3.14 -2.61 5.91
CA VAL A 170 -3.09 -1.15 6.00
C VAL A 170 -2.35 -0.63 4.78
N PRO A 171 -3.03 0.04 3.83
CA PRO A 171 -2.40 0.59 2.63
C PRO A 171 -1.44 1.75 2.96
N ALA A 172 -0.54 2.07 2.03
CA ALA A 172 0.32 3.23 2.16
C ALA A 172 -0.52 4.53 2.24
N GLY A 173 -0.16 5.39 3.17
CA GLY A 173 -0.88 6.64 3.44
C GLY A 173 -2.06 6.49 4.41
N PHE A 174 -2.36 5.28 4.89
CA PHE A 174 -3.35 5.04 5.93
C PHE A 174 -2.67 4.66 7.25
N GLN A 175 -3.37 4.89 8.34
CA GLN A 175 -3.04 4.38 9.66
C GLN A 175 -4.15 3.45 10.14
N GLY A 176 -3.75 2.29 10.65
CA GLY A 176 -4.69 1.34 11.25
C GLY A 176 -4.95 1.68 12.72
N VAL A 177 -6.14 2.11 13.05
CA VAL A 177 -6.57 2.32 14.43
C VAL A 177 -7.05 1.00 15.00
N VAL A 178 -6.40 0.56 16.06
CA VAL A 178 -6.64 -0.74 16.69
C VAL A 178 -7.66 -0.58 17.83
N THR A 179 -8.77 -1.28 17.72
CA THR A 179 -9.74 -1.42 18.82
C THR A 179 -9.65 -2.83 19.38
N LEU A 180 -9.23 -2.95 20.62
CA LEU A 180 -9.19 -4.23 21.32
C LEU A 180 -10.59 -4.53 21.88
N LEU A 181 -11.20 -5.58 21.36
CA LEU A 181 -12.54 -6.02 21.75
C LEU A 181 -12.53 -6.83 23.04
N ALA A 182 -11.45 -7.55 23.27
CA ALA A 182 -11.24 -8.41 24.42
C ALA A 182 -9.96 -8.05 25.16
N GLY A 183 -10.07 -7.59 26.39
CA GLY A 183 -8.95 -7.18 27.21
C GLY A 183 -9.40 -6.82 28.61
N ARG A 184 -8.46 -6.37 29.43
CA ARG A 184 -8.80 -5.82 30.76
C ARG A 184 -9.58 -4.53 30.59
N LEU A 185 -10.55 -4.31 31.43
CA LEU A 185 -11.25 -3.02 31.45
C LEU A 185 -10.26 -1.91 31.85
N PRO A 186 -10.32 -0.75 31.21
CA PRO A 186 -9.49 0.39 31.57
C PRO A 186 -9.82 0.83 33.02
N LYS A 187 -8.83 1.36 33.71
CA LYS A 187 -9.00 1.86 35.08
C LYS A 187 -10.00 3.01 35.16
N ASP A 188 -10.00 3.85 34.16
CA ASP A 188 -10.94 4.96 34.02
C ASP A 188 -11.83 4.70 32.79
N PRO A 189 -13.14 4.48 32.97
CA PRO A 189 -14.07 4.23 31.87
C PRO A 189 -14.25 5.41 30.92
N ASN A 190 -13.83 6.63 31.31
CA ASN A 190 -13.97 7.84 30.49
C ASN A 190 -12.74 8.11 29.60
N VAL A 191 -11.72 7.26 29.65
CA VAL A 191 -10.53 7.43 28.81
C VAL A 191 -10.86 7.08 27.37
N SER A 192 -10.65 8.03 26.47
CA SER A 192 -10.90 7.86 25.03
C SER A 192 -9.91 6.89 24.38
N LEU A 193 -8.62 6.92 24.78
CA LEU A 193 -7.57 6.04 24.27
C LEU A 193 -6.97 5.23 25.42
N VAL A 194 -7.02 3.91 25.29
CA VAL A 194 -6.56 2.98 26.33
C VAL A 194 -5.09 2.56 26.12
N GLY A 195 -4.51 2.03 27.18
CA GLY A 195 -3.16 1.45 27.15
C GLY A 195 -3.13 0.06 26.52
N ALA A 196 -1.94 -0.45 26.30
CA ALA A 196 -1.74 -1.77 25.70
C ALA A 196 -2.39 -2.88 26.55
N GLY A 197 -3.23 -3.72 25.92
CA GLY A 197 -3.93 -4.83 26.55
C GLY A 197 -5.21 -4.46 27.33
N GLU A 198 -5.61 -3.19 27.31
CA GLU A 198 -6.89 -2.74 27.82
C GLU A 198 -7.93 -2.72 26.70
N ARG A 199 -9.18 -3.03 27.03
CA ARG A 199 -10.30 -3.04 26.09
C ARG A 199 -10.63 -1.63 25.64
N GLY A 200 -10.70 -1.41 24.33
CA GLY A 200 -10.99 -0.13 23.71
C GLY A 200 -9.99 0.25 22.63
N VAL A 201 -10.07 1.51 22.19
CA VAL A 201 -9.20 2.03 21.14
C VAL A 201 -7.78 2.24 21.68
N GLN A 202 -6.82 1.57 21.07
CA GLN A 202 -5.44 1.64 21.49
C GLN A 202 -4.80 2.95 21.06
N ARG A 203 -3.93 3.50 21.91
CA ARG A 203 -3.18 4.72 21.60
C ARG A 203 -2.21 4.52 20.43
N LYS A 204 -1.62 3.32 20.31
CA LYS A 204 -0.68 2.99 19.26
C LYS A 204 -1.42 2.50 18.02
N THR A 205 -1.20 3.16 16.89
CA THR A 205 -1.71 2.78 15.58
C THR A 205 -0.80 1.77 14.88
N LEU A 206 -1.30 1.17 13.80
CA LEU A 206 -0.54 0.30 12.91
C LEU A 206 -0.10 1.10 11.68
N ASP A 207 1.17 1.01 11.38
CA ASP A 207 1.76 1.57 10.17
C ASP A 207 1.34 0.78 8.92
N PRO A 208 1.57 1.29 7.71
CA PRO A 208 1.30 0.55 6.47
C PRO A 208 1.97 -0.82 6.46
N GLY A 209 1.18 -1.86 6.16
CA GLY A 209 1.64 -3.25 6.18
C GLY A 209 0.49 -4.23 6.28
N THR A 210 0.83 -5.53 6.28
CA THR A 210 -0.14 -6.61 6.48
C THR A 210 0.03 -7.20 7.88
N TYR A 211 -1.08 -7.25 8.61
CA TYR A 211 -1.11 -7.69 10.00
C TYR A 211 -2.02 -8.90 10.14
N TYR A 212 -1.46 -9.95 10.70
CA TYR A 212 -2.20 -11.15 11.06
C TYR A 212 -2.78 -10.93 12.46
N ARG A 213 -4.07 -10.69 12.54
CA ARG A 213 -4.76 -10.39 13.81
C ARG A 213 -6.08 -11.13 13.89
N ASN A 214 -6.35 -11.69 15.06
CA ASN A 214 -7.62 -12.32 15.34
C ASN A 214 -8.75 -11.27 15.29
N PRO A 215 -9.74 -11.37 14.36
CA PRO A 215 -10.81 -10.37 14.20
C PRO A 215 -11.76 -10.30 15.39
N TYR A 216 -11.83 -11.34 16.19
CA TYR A 216 -12.63 -11.37 17.41
C TYR A 216 -11.93 -10.73 18.61
N GLU A 217 -10.61 -10.64 18.57
CA GLU A 217 -9.81 -9.96 19.59
C GLU A 217 -9.59 -8.49 19.23
N THR A 218 -9.36 -8.21 17.95
CA THR A 218 -8.89 -6.92 17.49
C THR A 218 -9.61 -6.49 16.23
N ARG A 219 -10.27 -5.33 16.28
CA ARG A 219 -10.78 -4.64 15.09
C ARG A 219 -9.79 -3.57 14.68
N VAL A 220 -9.54 -3.45 13.40
CA VAL A 220 -8.68 -2.41 12.84
C VAL A 220 -9.50 -1.56 11.88
N SER A 221 -9.61 -0.27 12.19
CA SER A 221 -10.26 0.73 11.34
C SER A 221 -9.18 1.55 10.62
N LEU A 222 -9.39 1.85 9.35
CA LEU A 222 -8.41 2.59 8.54
C LEU A 222 -8.72 4.08 8.59
N VAL A 223 -7.71 4.88 8.89
CA VAL A 223 -7.79 6.35 8.84
C VAL A 223 -6.90 6.82 7.71
N ASP A 224 -7.46 7.58 6.78
CA ASP A 224 -6.70 8.18 5.68
C ASP A 224 -5.85 9.35 6.19
N CYS A 225 -4.52 9.20 6.07
CA CYS A 225 -3.55 10.22 6.45
C CYS A 225 -2.91 10.90 5.22
N ARG A 226 -3.46 10.66 4.02
CA ARG A 226 -3.02 11.32 2.80
C ARG A 226 -3.52 12.76 2.76
N SER A 227 -2.93 13.56 1.89
CA SER A 227 -3.42 14.90 1.62
C SER A 227 -4.80 14.87 1.00
N GLN A 228 -5.73 15.58 1.61
CA GLN A 228 -7.09 15.75 1.15
C GLN A 228 -7.34 17.23 0.88
N ARG A 229 -8.24 17.51 -0.05
CA ARG A 229 -8.59 18.86 -0.43
C ARG A 229 -10.08 19.12 -0.15
N PHE A 230 -10.34 20.18 0.55
CA PHE A 230 -11.67 20.70 0.80
C PHE A 230 -11.82 22.07 0.15
N ASN A 231 -12.87 22.26 -0.65
CA ASN A 231 -13.21 23.55 -1.20
C ASN A 231 -14.17 24.28 -0.27
N LEU A 232 -13.88 25.53 0.03
CA LEU A 232 -14.68 26.33 0.97
C LEU A 232 -16.14 26.48 0.54
N ASN A 233 -16.40 26.40 -0.77
CA ASN A 233 -17.76 26.50 -1.34
C ASN A 233 -18.61 25.24 -1.15
N GLU A 234 -18.00 24.06 -0.94
CA GLU A 234 -18.72 22.79 -0.77
C GLU A 234 -19.46 22.70 0.56
N GLY A 235 -19.00 23.44 1.57
CA GLY A 235 -19.61 23.51 2.90
C GLY A 235 -20.69 24.58 3.09
N GLY A 236 -21.16 25.19 1.99
CA GLY A 236 -21.96 26.42 1.98
C GLY A 236 -21.07 27.64 1.98
N ASP A 237 -21.58 28.76 1.47
CA ASP A 237 -20.81 30.00 1.32
C ASP A 237 -20.16 30.41 2.65
N MET A 238 -18.83 30.64 2.59
CA MET A 238 -18.06 31.16 3.72
C MET A 238 -18.28 32.65 3.86
N ASP A 239 -19.54 33.00 4.19
CA ASP A 239 -19.95 34.38 4.36
C ASP A 239 -19.73 34.85 5.80
N PHE A 240 -19.18 36.04 5.94
CA PHE A 240 -19.05 36.72 7.22
C PHE A 240 -19.32 38.23 7.03
N LEU A 241 -19.59 38.91 8.14
CA LEU A 241 -19.76 40.32 8.15
C LEU A 241 -18.42 41.02 8.40
N SER A 242 -18.08 41.98 7.58
CA SER A 242 -16.98 42.93 7.83
C SER A 242 -17.26 43.81 9.04
N GLY A 243 -16.27 44.56 9.52
CA GLY A 243 -16.41 45.46 10.67
C GLY A 243 -17.41 46.58 10.49
N ASP A 244 -17.71 46.93 9.25
CA ASP A 244 -18.71 47.90 8.83
C ASP A 244 -20.07 47.27 8.42
N GLY A 245 -20.24 45.94 8.72
CA GLY A 245 -21.53 45.26 8.56
C GLY A 245 -21.86 44.74 7.17
N PHE A 246 -20.91 44.71 6.25
CA PHE A 246 -21.14 44.20 4.90
C PHE A 246 -20.82 42.70 4.79
N PRO A 247 -21.65 41.91 4.09
CA PRO A 247 -21.37 40.51 3.86
C PRO A 247 -20.19 40.33 2.89
N ILE A 248 -19.22 39.54 3.30
CA ILE A 248 -18.04 39.19 2.51
C ILE A 248 -18.06 37.67 2.30
N SER A 249 -17.96 37.26 1.03
CA SER A 249 -17.81 35.83 0.68
C SER A 249 -16.37 35.52 0.38
N VAL A 250 -15.89 34.38 0.95
CA VAL A 250 -14.53 33.89 0.74
C VAL A 250 -14.57 32.54 0.04
N ASP A 251 -13.91 32.46 -1.09
CA ASP A 251 -13.69 31.24 -1.84
C ASP A 251 -12.24 30.78 -1.74
N GLY A 252 -12.04 29.47 -1.71
CA GLY A 252 -10.70 28.92 -1.64
C GLY A 252 -10.69 27.40 -1.47
N ALA A 253 -9.51 26.89 -1.27
CA ALA A 253 -9.31 25.47 -0.97
C ALA A 253 -8.34 25.30 0.19
N ILE A 254 -8.63 24.32 1.03
CA ILE A 254 -7.80 23.94 2.16
C ILE A 254 -7.30 22.51 1.88
N GLU A 255 -6.00 22.32 1.90
CA GLU A 255 -5.38 21.01 1.88
C GLU A 255 -4.98 20.63 3.29
N PHE A 256 -5.44 19.47 3.71
CA PHE A 256 -5.21 18.98 5.06
C PHE A 256 -4.93 17.48 5.05
N ARG A 257 -4.40 16.98 6.15
CA ARG A 257 -4.26 15.54 6.42
C ARG A 257 -4.40 15.27 7.92
N VAL A 258 -4.75 14.04 8.24
CA VAL A 258 -4.68 13.56 9.62
C VAL A 258 -3.20 13.33 9.99
N ILE A 259 -2.80 13.79 11.17
CA ILE A 259 -1.45 13.53 11.71
C ILE A 259 -1.38 12.04 12.09
N PRO A 260 -0.47 11.25 11.47
CA PRO A 260 -0.42 9.80 11.65
C PRO A 260 -0.35 9.35 13.11
N GLU A 261 0.45 10.04 13.93
CA GLU A 261 0.65 9.74 15.36
C GLU A 261 -0.60 10.02 16.19
N ARG A 262 -1.52 10.84 15.68
CA ARG A 262 -2.76 11.21 16.34
C ARG A 262 -4.01 10.63 15.68
N ALA A 263 -3.83 9.73 14.72
CA ALA A 263 -4.94 9.11 13.99
C ALA A 263 -5.94 8.39 14.92
N ALA A 264 -5.45 7.73 15.96
CA ALA A 264 -6.31 7.08 16.95
C ALA A 264 -7.16 8.09 17.74
N GLU A 265 -6.59 9.25 18.09
CA GLU A 265 -7.30 10.31 18.82
C GLU A 265 -8.38 10.94 17.95
N VAL A 266 -8.04 11.25 16.68
CA VAL A 266 -8.98 11.78 15.69
C VAL A 266 -10.13 10.80 15.45
N PHE A 267 -9.83 9.51 15.31
CA PHE A 267 -10.82 8.47 15.14
C PHE A 267 -11.83 8.43 16.30
N VAL A 268 -11.35 8.42 17.53
CA VAL A 268 -12.26 8.33 18.69
C VAL A 268 -13.09 9.59 18.89
N LEU A 269 -12.53 10.75 18.62
CA LEU A 269 -13.20 12.03 18.88
C LEU A 269 -14.23 12.41 17.81
N TYR A 270 -13.99 12.02 16.56
CA TYR A 270 -14.76 12.57 15.44
C TYR A 270 -15.51 11.52 14.62
N ASN A 271 -15.10 10.26 14.67
CA ASN A 271 -15.75 9.20 13.91
C ASN A 271 -17.12 8.86 14.48
N GLU A 272 -18.15 8.84 13.65
CA GLU A 272 -19.50 8.40 14.00
C GLU A 272 -19.77 6.95 13.57
N ASP A 273 -19.03 6.47 12.56
CA ASP A 273 -19.17 5.13 12.03
C ASP A 273 -18.25 4.14 12.75
N ASP A 274 -18.70 2.90 12.95
CA ASP A 274 -17.90 1.84 13.57
C ASP A 274 -16.62 1.50 12.78
N ASN A 275 -16.61 1.71 11.46
CA ASN A 275 -15.52 1.33 10.56
C ASN A 275 -14.57 2.47 10.23
N GLY A 276 -15.01 3.73 10.30
CA GLY A 276 -14.21 4.89 9.94
C GLY A 276 -14.22 5.27 8.46
N ASP A 277 -15.12 4.68 7.66
CA ASP A 277 -15.18 4.91 6.20
C ASP A 277 -15.55 6.36 5.83
N ALA A 278 -16.28 7.06 6.71
CA ALA A 278 -16.72 8.43 6.50
C ALA A 278 -15.92 9.48 7.29
N ILE A 279 -14.84 9.10 7.96
CA ILE A 279 -14.10 9.99 8.88
C ILE A 279 -13.64 11.28 8.22
N ASP A 280 -13.30 11.26 6.94
CA ASP A 280 -12.84 12.43 6.20
C ASP A 280 -13.94 13.50 6.09
N LYS A 281 -15.17 13.07 5.79
CA LYS A 281 -16.32 13.97 5.73
C LYS A 281 -16.65 14.56 7.11
N GLU A 282 -16.50 13.75 8.13
CA GLU A 282 -16.74 14.18 9.50
C GLU A 282 -15.69 15.16 10.01
N ILE A 283 -14.41 14.97 9.65
CA ILE A 283 -13.33 15.92 9.91
C ILE A 283 -13.65 17.26 9.24
N ILE A 284 -14.09 17.24 7.98
CA ILE A 284 -14.47 18.45 7.26
C ILE A 284 -15.64 19.14 7.99
N ALA A 285 -16.70 18.40 8.31
CA ALA A 285 -17.91 18.95 8.91
C ALA A 285 -17.72 19.43 10.34
N LYS A 286 -16.93 18.70 11.15
CA LYS A 286 -16.79 18.96 12.60
C LYS A 286 -15.58 19.83 12.96
N ILE A 287 -14.53 19.85 12.11
CA ILE A 287 -13.29 20.56 12.41
C ILE A 287 -13.03 21.65 11.39
N VAL A 288 -12.77 21.28 10.13
CA VAL A 288 -12.24 22.22 9.13
C VAL A 288 -13.22 23.33 8.83
N THR A 289 -14.49 22.99 8.59
CA THR A 289 -15.53 23.99 8.28
C THR A 289 -15.85 24.92 9.45
N PRO A 290 -16.10 24.44 10.69
CA PRO A 290 -16.39 25.32 11.82
C PRO A 290 -15.21 26.23 12.19
N GLU A 291 -14.00 25.70 12.20
CA GLU A 291 -12.79 26.46 12.48
C GLU A 291 -12.56 27.56 11.43
N SER A 292 -12.70 27.19 10.15
CA SER A 292 -12.57 28.15 9.05
C SER A 292 -13.60 29.27 9.17
N ARG A 293 -14.88 28.93 9.45
CA ARG A 293 -15.93 29.92 9.67
C ARG A 293 -15.67 30.82 10.87
N SER A 294 -15.21 30.24 11.97
CA SER A 294 -14.88 30.98 13.19
C SER A 294 -13.77 32.00 12.94
N ILE A 295 -12.69 31.55 12.30
CA ILE A 295 -11.53 32.41 11.99
C ILE A 295 -11.90 33.49 10.98
N CYS A 296 -12.68 33.18 9.93
CA CYS A 296 -13.18 34.16 8.98
C CYS A 296 -14.05 35.23 9.65
N ARG A 297 -14.94 34.84 10.56
CA ARG A 297 -15.79 35.78 11.31
C ARG A 297 -14.97 36.66 12.24
N ILE A 298 -14.07 36.09 13.03
CA ILE A 298 -13.24 36.84 13.98
C ILE A 298 -12.24 37.75 13.24
N GLY A 299 -11.58 37.22 12.22
CA GLY A 299 -10.59 37.97 11.43
C GLY A 299 -11.24 39.01 10.54
N GLY A 300 -12.36 38.64 9.93
CA GLY A 300 -13.10 39.50 8.99
C GLY A 300 -13.81 40.66 9.63
N SER A 301 -14.36 40.47 10.83
CA SER A 301 -15.01 41.57 11.58
C SER A 301 -14.08 42.71 12.02
N ARG A 302 -12.76 42.48 11.91
CA ARG A 302 -11.75 43.52 12.24
C ARG A 302 -11.43 44.44 11.05
N LEU A 303 -11.79 44.05 9.83
CA LEU A 303 -11.49 44.74 8.62
C LEU A 303 -12.79 45.31 8.04
N THR A 304 -12.71 46.50 7.40
CA THR A 304 -13.82 47.07 6.67
C THR A 304 -13.95 46.45 5.28
N GLY A 305 -15.14 46.51 4.68
CA GLY A 305 -15.37 45.97 3.34
C GLY A 305 -14.44 46.58 2.27
N GLY A 306 -14.08 47.86 2.43
CA GLY A 306 -13.12 48.53 1.56
C GLY A 306 -11.67 48.01 1.70
N GLN A 307 -11.27 47.57 2.88
CA GLN A 307 -9.93 47.00 3.13
C GLN A 307 -9.76 45.64 2.45
N PHE A 308 -10.81 44.84 2.27
CA PHE A 308 -10.73 43.59 1.52
C PHE A 308 -10.47 43.76 0.02
N ILE A 309 -10.71 44.96 -0.50
CA ILE A 309 -10.36 45.31 -1.89
C ILE A 309 -8.88 45.68 -1.99
N ASN A 310 -8.31 46.19 -0.89
CA ASN A 310 -6.91 46.58 -0.83
C ASN A 310 -5.98 45.33 -0.73
N GLY A 311 -4.96 45.26 -1.57
CA GLY A 311 -4.09 44.08 -1.67
C GLY A 311 -3.34 43.75 -0.39
N VAL A 312 -2.87 44.75 0.36
CA VAL A 312 -2.07 44.58 1.57
C VAL A 312 -2.88 44.01 2.73
N ASP A 313 -4.06 44.57 2.98
CA ASP A 313 -4.94 44.13 4.07
C ASP A 313 -5.48 42.72 3.80
N ARG A 314 -5.77 42.41 2.52
CA ARG A 314 -6.18 41.10 2.05
C ARG A 314 -5.09 40.03 2.29
N GLU A 315 -3.83 40.35 2.00
CA GLU A 315 -2.71 39.45 2.23
C GLU A 315 -2.51 39.21 3.73
N LEU A 316 -2.62 40.23 4.56
CA LEU A 316 -2.54 40.10 6.02
C LEU A 316 -3.67 39.21 6.58
N PHE A 317 -4.89 39.37 6.05
CA PHE A 317 -6.01 38.53 6.42
C PHE A 317 -5.73 37.06 6.07
N GLN A 318 -5.25 36.79 4.85
CA GLN A 318 -4.92 35.44 4.40
C GLN A 318 -3.83 34.79 5.26
N GLN A 319 -2.77 35.52 5.59
CA GLN A 319 -1.69 35.04 6.46
C GLN A 319 -2.19 34.72 7.87
N ASN A 320 -3.04 35.57 8.44
CA ASN A 320 -3.64 35.33 9.75
C ASN A 320 -4.60 34.17 9.74
N PHE A 321 -5.38 33.99 8.67
CA PHE A 321 -6.27 32.87 8.45
C PHE A 321 -5.48 31.56 8.40
N ASP A 322 -4.46 31.48 7.55
CA ASP A 322 -3.58 30.29 7.45
C ASP A 322 -2.94 29.93 8.80
N LYS A 323 -2.33 30.91 9.46
CA LYS A 323 -1.65 30.70 10.75
C LYS A 323 -2.60 30.23 11.86
N SER A 324 -3.78 30.83 11.94
CA SER A 324 -4.77 30.48 12.96
C SER A 324 -5.37 29.11 12.70
N LEU A 325 -5.69 28.80 11.43
CA LEU A 325 -6.24 27.50 11.03
C LEU A 325 -5.25 26.38 11.30
N ARG A 326 -3.99 26.56 10.92
CA ARG A 326 -2.92 25.59 11.23
C ARG A 326 -2.79 25.34 12.73
N SER A 327 -2.80 26.40 13.53
CA SER A 327 -2.66 26.29 14.98
C SER A 327 -3.83 25.56 15.63
N ASN A 328 -5.06 25.88 15.23
CA ASN A 328 -6.26 25.31 15.82
C ASN A 328 -6.47 23.83 15.37
N CYS A 329 -6.37 23.55 14.08
CA CYS A 329 -6.52 22.20 13.56
C CYS A 329 -5.43 21.25 14.07
N LYS A 330 -4.20 21.74 14.25
CA LYS A 330 -3.10 20.94 14.82
C LYS A 330 -3.41 20.47 16.23
N LYS A 331 -4.08 21.26 17.06
CA LYS A 331 -4.51 20.85 18.41
C LYS A 331 -5.50 19.69 18.37
N GLN A 332 -6.25 19.58 17.29
CA GLN A 332 -7.26 18.55 17.07
C GLN A 332 -6.74 17.35 16.27
N GLY A 333 -5.44 17.28 15.99
CA GLY A 333 -4.81 16.16 15.27
C GLY A 333 -4.82 16.28 13.75
N ILE A 334 -5.19 17.45 13.22
CA ILE A 334 -5.22 17.71 11.77
C ILE A 334 -4.11 18.69 11.41
N GLU A 335 -3.32 18.33 10.40
CA GLU A 335 -2.29 19.17 9.83
C GLU A 335 -2.80 19.83 8.56
N ILE A 336 -2.77 21.15 8.54
CA ILE A 336 -3.09 21.95 7.35
C ILE A 336 -1.81 22.08 6.51
N LEU A 337 -1.83 21.55 5.30
CA LEU A 337 -0.71 21.57 4.36
C LEU A 337 -0.65 22.88 3.60
N ALA A 338 -1.79 23.28 3.03
CA ALA A 338 -1.92 24.50 2.27
C ALA A 338 -3.29 25.14 2.48
N VAL A 339 -3.32 26.46 2.47
CA VAL A 339 -4.56 27.25 2.45
C VAL A 339 -4.46 28.22 1.29
N ALA A 340 -5.31 28.04 0.30
CA ALA A 340 -5.39 28.88 -0.87
C ALA A 340 -6.72 29.64 -0.85
N VAL A 341 -6.68 30.92 -0.49
CA VAL A 341 -7.84 31.80 -0.66
C VAL A 341 -7.81 32.32 -2.10
N THR A 342 -8.74 31.84 -2.93
CA THR A 342 -8.78 32.15 -4.36
C THR A 342 -9.43 33.51 -4.60
N SER A 343 -10.54 33.78 -3.94
CA SER A 343 -11.21 35.07 -4.07
C SER A 343 -11.87 35.51 -2.77
N ILE A 344 -11.87 36.80 -2.54
CA ILE A 344 -12.65 37.47 -1.50
C ILE A 344 -13.57 38.46 -2.22
N ARG A 345 -14.87 38.26 -2.10
CA ARG A 345 -15.88 39.03 -2.81
C ARG A 345 -16.65 39.89 -1.83
N PRO A 346 -16.38 41.18 -1.76
CA PRO A 346 -17.26 42.12 -1.11
C PRO A 346 -18.51 42.37 -1.98
N PRO A 347 -19.63 42.81 -1.40
CA PRO A 347 -20.84 43.14 -2.17
C PRO A 347 -20.60 44.28 -3.16
N GLU A 348 -21.29 44.23 -4.29
CA GLU A 348 -21.15 45.22 -5.38
C GLU A 348 -21.39 46.66 -4.93
N ALA A 349 -22.26 46.86 -3.94
CA ALA A 349 -22.52 48.16 -3.34
C ALA A 349 -21.25 48.84 -2.78
N ILE A 350 -20.21 48.08 -2.41
CA ILE A 350 -18.90 48.65 -1.98
C ILE A 350 -17.88 48.55 -3.10
N ALA A 351 -17.90 47.47 -3.87
CA ALA A 351 -16.89 47.23 -4.89
C ALA A 351 -16.95 48.28 -6.00
N GLU A 352 -18.15 48.69 -6.38
CA GLU A 352 -18.36 49.66 -7.46
C GLU A 352 -17.85 51.08 -7.13
N PRO A 353 -18.20 51.69 -5.98
CA PRO A 353 -17.66 53.02 -5.61
C PRO A 353 -16.12 53.00 -5.41
N VAL A 354 -15.56 51.89 -4.89
CA VAL A 354 -14.10 51.78 -4.70
C VAL A 354 -13.39 51.64 -6.03
N ARG A 355 -13.94 50.85 -6.98
CA ARG A 355 -13.42 50.76 -8.35
C ARG A 355 -13.48 52.09 -9.07
N ALA A 356 -14.65 52.80 -8.98
CA ALA A 356 -14.81 54.14 -9.56
C ALA A 356 -13.77 55.13 -8.99
N ARG A 357 -13.54 55.08 -7.69
CA ARG A 357 -12.52 55.94 -7.04
C ARG A 357 -11.10 55.59 -7.51
N GLU A 358 -10.77 54.30 -7.67
CA GLU A 358 -9.45 53.91 -8.12
C GLU A 358 -9.22 54.23 -9.60
N VAL A 359 -10.25 54.04 -10.44
CA VAL A 359 -10.22 54.47 -11.83
C VAL A 359 -10.04 55.99 -11.93
N ALA A 360 -10.75 56.77 -11.09
CA ALA A 360 -10.58 58.23 -11.03
C ALA A 360 -9.16 58.63 -10.60
N LYS A 361 -8.57 57.92 -9.62
CA LYS A 361 -7.16 58.13 -9.22
C LYS A 361 -6.18 57.82 -10.35
N GLN A 362 -6.40 56.72 -11.07
CA GLN A 362 -5.54 56.35 -12.20
C GLN A 362 -5.66 57.40 -13.34
N GLN A 363 -6.88 57.85 -13.62
CA GLN A 363 -7.10 58.95 -14.58
C GLN A 363 -6.40 60.22 -14.14
N LEU A 364 -6.46 60.56 -12.84
CA LEU A 364 -5.78 61.75 -12.31
C LEU A 364 -4.26 61.62 -12.48
N LYS A 365 -3.68 60.44 -12.19
CA LYS A 365 -2.26 60.15 -12.45
C LYS A 365 -1.89 60.24 -13.94
N GLN A 366 -2.78 59.75 -14.82
CA GLN A 366 -2.57 59.88 -16.27
C GLN A 366 -2.58 61.34 -16.69
N TYR A 367 -3.57 62.12 -16.23
CA TYR A 367 -3.60 63.57 -16.52
C TYR A 367 -2.36 64.30 -15.96
N GLU A 368 -1.87 63.92 -14.78
CA GLU A 368 -0.62 64.46 -14.24
C GLU A 368 0.57 64.10 -15.10
N GLN A 369 0.65 62.86 -15.58
CA GLN A 369 1.71 62.43 -16.49
C GLN A 369 1.63 63.09 -17.84
N GLU A 370 0.42 63.20 -18.43
CA GLU A 370 0.21 63.91 -19.68
C GLU A 370 0.56 65.41 -19.54
N LYS A 371 0.19 66.04 -18.41
CA LYS A 371 0.60 67.41 -18.11
C LYS A 371 2.09 67.57 -18.01
N LEU A 372 2.78 66.64 -17.36
CA LEU A 372 4.25 66.64 -17.28
C LEU A 372 4.87 66.42 -18.66
N GLN A 373 4.32 65.53 -19.48
CA GLN A 373 4.76 65.35 -20.87
C GLN A 373 4.56 66.61 -21.71
N GLN A 374 3.37 67.23 -21.63
CA GLN A 374 3.13 68.48 -22.34
C GLN A 374 4.06 69.61 -21.90
N LEU A 375 4.35 69.70 -20.59
CA LEU A 375 5.33 70.65 -20.09
C LEU A 375 6.74 70.33 -20.56
N ALA A 376 7.09 69.03 -20.61
CA ALA A 376 8.40 68.60 -21.12
C ALA A 376 8.53 68.88 -22.62
N GLU A 377 7.46 68.62 -23.41
CA GLU A 377 7.40 68.94 -24.85
C GLU A 377 7.45 70.44 -25.11
N ALA A 378 6.71 71.24 -24.29
CA ALA A 378 6.77 72.69 -24.42
C ALA A 378 8.17 73.23 -24.09
N ASN A 379 8.82 72.68 -23.03
CA ASN A 379 10.22 73.02 -22.70
C ASN A 379 11.19 72.55 -23.80
N LEU A 380 10.95 71.38 -24.38
CA LEU A 380 11.74 70.90 -25.51
C LEU A 380 11.61 71.81 -26.74
N ARG A 381 10.39 72.24 -27.04
CA ARG A 381 10.17 73.23 -28.15
C ARG A 381 10.85 74.53 -27.88
N VAL A 382 10.78 75.05 -26.65
CA VAL A 382 11.50 76.27 -26.27
C VAL A 382 13.00 76.08 -26.39
N GLN A 383 13.54 74.91 -25.94
CA GLN A 383 14.94 74.59 -26.11
C GLN A 383 15.34 74.37 -27.59
N GLN A 384 14.45 73.77 -28.39
CA GLN A 384 14.69 73.61 -29.85
C GLN A 384 14.74 74.99 -30.55
N ILE A 385 13.81 75.91 -30.18
CA ILE A 385 13.83 77.29 -30.74
C ILE A 385 15.07 78.06 -30.28
N MET A 386 15.41 77.96 -29.00
CA MET A 386 16.68 78.49 -28.50
C MET A 386 17.93 77.81 -29.10
N GLY A 387 17.83 76.48 -29.30
CA GLY A 387 18.86 75.70 -29.99
C GLY A 387 19.03 76.11 -31.46
N ALA A 388 17.90 76.37 -32.15
CA ALA A 388 17.93 76.82 -33.53
C ALA A 388 18.56 78.23 -33.66
N GLN A 389 18.23 79.14 -32.73
CA GLN A 389 18.87 80.47 -32.66
C GLN A 389 20.35 80.39 -32.28
N LYS A 390 20.74 79.42 -31.35
CA LYS A 390 22.14 79.17 -31.05
C LYS A 390 22.88 78.45 -32.18
N LYS A 391 22.16 77.61 -32.95
CA LYS A 391 22.73 76.87 -34.07
C LYS A 391 23.21 77.83 -35.17
N GLU A 392 22.48 78.84 -35.43
CA GLU A 392 22.86 79.90 -36.36
C GLU A 392 24.12 80.66 -35.94
N LEU A 393 24.30 80.81 -34.60
CA LEU A 393 25.49 81.44 -33.99
C LEU A 393 26.71 80.45 -33.96
N VAL A 394 26.42 79.13 -33.83
CA VAL A 394 27.46 78.09 -33.67
C VAL A 394 27.93 77.55 -35.03
N GLU A 395 27.09 77.63 -36.10
CA GLU A 395 27.52 77.22 -37.45
C GLU A 395 28.69 78.06 -37.97
N ALA A 396 28.82 79.31 -37.48
CA ALA A 396 29.99 80.15 -37.77
C ALA A 396 31.27 79.70 -37.00
N GLU A 397 31.10 79.07 -35.80
CA GLU A 397 32.23 78.54 -35.01
C GLU A 397 32.55 77.10 -35.33
N GLN A 398 31.60 76.33 -35.90
CA GLN A 398 31.76 74.89 -36.17
C GLN A 398 32.70 74.57 -37.33
N ALA A 399 32.94 75.44 -38.28
CA ALA A 399 33.91 75.21 -39.37
C ALA A 399 35.33 74.95 -38.88
N VAL A 400 35.65 75.45 -37.67
CA VAL A 400 37.00 75.24 -37.08
C VAL A 400 37.07 74.02 -36.17
N VAL A 401 35.89 73.63 -35.54
CA VAL A 401 35.84 72.50 -34.61
C VAL A 401 35.64 71.15 -35.35
N GLU A 402 35.08 71.19 -36.55
CA GLU A 402 34.77 69.96 -37.32
C GLU A 402 35.99 69.14 -37.71
N GLN A 403 37.15 69.79 -37.94
CA GLN A 403 38.38 69.07 -38.27
C GLN A 403 39.03 68.37 -37.07
N THR A 404 38.88 68.95 -35.88
CA THR A 404 39.46 68.36 -34.66
C THR A 404 38.61 67.19 -34.09
N THR A 405 37.25 67.30 -34.24
CA THR A 405 36.39 66.25 -33.73
C THR A 405 36.37 64.97 -34.57
N LYS A 406 36.60 65.05 -35.88
CA LYS A 406 36.69 63.86 -36.76
C LYS A 406 37.88 62.97 -36.36
N ALA A 407 39.02 63.57 -36.02
CA ALA A 407 40.20 62.79 -35.63
C ALA A 407 39.98 62.06 -34.26
N GLU A 408 39.23 62.67 -33.32
CA GLU A 408 38.95 62.06 -32.02
C GLU A 408 37.86 61.00 -32.13
N GLN A 409 36.86 61.17 -33.01
CA GLN A 409 35.83 60.11 -33.24
C GLN A 409 36.42 58.85 -33.86
N GLU A 410 37.31 58.95 -34.83
CA GLU A 410 37.96 57.77 -35.43
C GLU A 410 38.77 56.99 -34.40
N GLN A 411 39.39 57.67 -33.46
CA GLN A 411 40.15 57.05 -32.38
C GLN A 411 39.25 56.36 -31.34
N SER A 412 38.07 56.94 -31.02
CA SER A 412 37.15 56.34 -30.05
C SER A 412 36.39 55.13 -30.60
N VAL A 413 36.01 55.16 -31.89
CA VAL A 413 35.37 54.05 -32.58
C VAL A 413 36.31 52.82 -32.70
N ALA A 414 37.61 53.09 -32.97
CA ALA A 414 38.62 52.02 -33.01
C ALA A 414 38.78 51.33 -31.63
N LYS A 415 38.75 52.12 -30.52
CA LYS A 415 38.83 51.60 -29.17
C LYS A 415 37.60 50.80 -28.76
N THR A 416 36.40 51.25 -29.15
CA THR A 416 35.15 50.55 -28.83
C THR A 416 35.02 49.23 -29.58
N LEU A 417 35.39 49.19 -30.85
CA LEU A 417 35.41 47.98 -31.68
C LEU A 417 36.43 46.94 -31.15
N ALA A 418 37.60 47.41 -30.67
CA ALA A 418 38.55 46.55 -30.01
C ALA A 418 38.00 45.95 -28.68
N GLY A 419 37.32 46.76 -27.88
CA GLY A 419 36.66 46.30 -26.66
C GLY A 419 35.54 45.28 -26.88
N GLN A 420 34.71 45.50 -27.90
CA GLN A 420 33.66 44.56 -28.27
C GLN A 420 34.21 43.21 -28.73
N LYS A 421 35.26 43.21 -29.55
CA LYS A 421 35.92 41.96 -29.97
C LYS A 421 36.48 41.18 -28.80
N LEU A 422 37.00 41.89 -27.81
CA LEU A 422 37.56 41.26 -26.61
C LEU A 422 36.46 40.69 -25.71
N ALA A 423 35.33 41.39 -25.56
CA ALA A 423 34.19 40.92 -24.79
C ALA A 423 33.54 39.68 -25.44
N VAL A 424 33.37 39.67 -26.76
CA VAL A 424 32.86 38.49 -27.49
C VAL A 424 33.79 37.28 -27.37
N ALA A 425 35.10 37.51 -27.38
CA ALA A 425 36.05 36.43 -27.22
C ALA A 425 36.04 35.86 -25.78
N THR A 426 35.85 36.71 -24.73
CA THR A 426 35.76 36.25 -23.34
C THR A 426 34.47 35.52 -23.08
N THR A 427 33.31 36.02 -23.56
CA THR A 427 32.02 35.31 -23.40
C THR A 427 31.99 34.02 -24.22
N GLY A 428 32.65 33.97 -25.37
CA GLY A 428 32.85 32.74 -26.14
C GLY A 428 33.67 31.70 -25.38
N LEU A 429 34.68 32.14 -24.65
CA LEU A 429 35.53 31.26 -23.85
C LEU A 429 34.75 30.71 -22.60
N GLU A 430 33.94 31.57 -21.96
CA GLU A 430 33.07 31.12 -20.85
C GLU A 430 32.01 30.12 -21.32
N ALA A 431 31.34 30.44 -22.42
CA ALA A 431 30.38 29.51 -23.01
C ALA A 431 30.99 28.17 -23.45
N ALA A 432 32.23 28.16 -23.88
CA ALA A 432 32.97 26.94 -24.19
C ALA A 432 33.30 26.14 -22.92
N LYS A 433 33.68 26.84 -21.83
CA LYS A 433 33.90 26.19 -20.52
C LYS A 433 32.64 25.58 -19.95
N ASP A 434 31.50 26.31 -20.05
CA ASP A 434 30.21 25.82 -19.54
C ASP A 434 29.71 24.62 -20.35
N LYS A 435 29.91 24.63 -21.67
CA LYS A 435 29.61 23.46 -22.51
C LYS A 435 30.50 22.27 -22.16
N ALA A 436 31.78 22.48 -21.89
CA ALA A 436 32.66 21.40 -21.46
C ALA A 436 32.25 20.83 -20.10
N ALA A 437 31.86 21.70 -19.14
CA ALA A 437 31.36 21.27 -17.85
C ALA A 437 30.03 20.48 -17.95
N ALA A 438 29.13 20.92 -18.85
CA ALA A 438 27.87 20.22 -19.09
C ALA A 438 28.09 18.82 -19.73
N ILE A 439 29.07 18.70 -20.62
CA ILE A 439 29.42 17.39 -21.21
C ILE A 439 30.00 16.45 -20.15
N VAL A 440 30.87 16.97 -19.26
CA VAL A 440 31.45 16.17 -18.18
C VAL A 440 30.36 15.71 -17.19
N SER A 441 29.48 16.62 -16.77
CA SER A 441 28.38 16.27 -15.86
C SER A 441 27.38 15.30 -16.49
N GLY A 442 27.11 15.44 -17.79
CA GLY A 442 26.32 14.50 -18.57
C GLY A 442 26.93 13.10 -18.62
N ALA A 443 28.25 13.04 -18.85
CA ALA A 443 28.96 11.76 -18.85
C ALA A 443 28.98 11.09 -17.47
N GLU A 444 29.11 11.86 -16.39
CA GLU A 444 29.03 11.36 -15.01
C GLU A 444 27.64 10.81 -14.68
N ALA A 445 26.59 11.51 -15.13
CA ALA A 445 25.22 11.05 -14.97
C ALA A 445 24.96 9.73 -15.70
N ILE A 446 25.43 9.61 -16.95
CA ILE A 446 25.31 8.37 -17.73
C ILE A 446 26.09 7.23 -17.06
N ALA A 447 27.31 7.52 -16.58
CA ALA A 447 28.07 6.53 -15.82
C ALA A 447 27.39 6.10 -14.53
N GLY A 448 26.71 7.04 -13.84
CA GLY A 448 25.87 6.77 -12.67
C GLY A 448 24.72 5.82 -12.98
N VAL A 449 23.98 6.11 -14.05
CA VAL A 449 22.87 5.29 -14.51
C VAL A 449 23.34 3.89 -14.91
N THR A 450 24.47 3.81 -15.61
CA THR A 450 25.05 2.51 -16.02
C THR A 450 25.48 1.68 -14.81
N ARG A 451 26.11 2.31 -13.80
CA ARG A 451 26.46 1.62 -12.55
C ARG A 451 25.23 1.15 -11.77
N ALA A 452 24.18 1.99 -11.73
CA ALA A 452 22.93 1.63 -11.07
C ALA A 452 22.23 0.47 -11.79
N LYS A 453 22.21 0.49 -13.13
CA LYS A 453 21.65 -0.58 -13.96
C LYS A 453 22.42 -1.90 -13.76
N ASN A 454 23.72 -1.86 -13.82
CA ASN A 454 24.56 -3.04 -13.59
C ASN A 454 24.39 -3.60 -12.16
N LYS A 455 24.24 -2.71 -11.15
CA LYS A 455 23.97 -3.12 -9.77
C LYS A 455 22.60 -3.77 -9.61
N ALA A 456 21.59 -3.25 -10.31
CA ALA A 456 20.24 -3.82 -10.33
C ALA A 456 20.21 -5.18 -11.05
N GLU A 457 20.93 -5.32 -12.17
CA GLU A 457 21.04 -6.58 -12.90
C GLU A 457 21.76 -7.66 -12.08
N LEU A 458 22.83 -7.29 -11.36
CA LEU A 458 23.53 -8.19 -10.44
C LEU A 458 22.65 -8.62 -9.27
N ALA A 459 21.87 -7.69 -8.70
CA ALA A 459 20.92 -8.01 -7.65
C ALA A 459 19.80 -8.93 -8.17
N GLY A 460 19.32 -8.68 -9.38
CA GLY A 460 18.35 -9.54 -10.06
C GLY A 460 18.88 -10.94 -10.32
N LEU A 461 20.14 -11.04 -10.74
CA LEU A 461 20.79 -12.33 -10.97
C LEU A 461 20.98 -13.11 -9.65
N ALA A 462 21.42 -12.41 -8.60
CA ALA A 462 21.59 -12.99 -7.28
C ALA A 462 20.24 -13.49 -6.70
N SER A 463 19.16 -12.74 -6.90
CA SER A 463 17.81 -13.15 -6.51
C SER A 463 17.34 -14.39 -7.28
N ARG A 464 17.64 -14.44 -8.57
CA ARG A 464 17.30 -15.59 -9.43
C ARG A 464 18.07 -16.84 -9.01
N VAL A 465 19.37 -16.73 -8.71
CA VAL A 465 20.18 -17.83 -8.19
C VAL A 465 19.63 -18.30 -6.84
N LYS A 466 19.23 -17.40 -5.98
CA LYS A 466 18.64 -17.72 -4.67
C LYS A 466 17.28 -18.40 -4.78
N ALA A 467 16.46 -18.01 -5.76
CA ALA A 467 15.16 -18.63 -6.05
C ALA A 467 15.28 -20.07 -6.59
N PHE A 468 16.45 -20.43 -7.14
CA PHE A 468 16.77 -21.80 -7.57
C PHE A 468 17.61 -22.57 -6.53
N GLY A 469 17.42 -22.28 -5.24
CA GLY A 469 18.05 -23.02 -4.15
C GLY A 469 19.54 -22.74 -3.93
N GLY A 470 20.05 -21.65 -4.51
CA GLY A 470 21.46 -21.27 -4.39
C GLY A 470 22.42 -21.98 -5.38
N ASP A 471 21.89 -22.87 -6.20
CA ASP A 471 22.67 -23.58 -7.20
C ASP A 471 22.66 -22.86 -8.55
N GLY A 472 23.82 -22.34 -8.93
CA GLY A 472 24.02 -21.63 -10.19
C GLY A 472 23.84 -22.51 -11.43
N THR A 473 23.99 -23.84 -11.29
CA THR A 473 23.83 -24.80 -12.39
C THR A 473 22.36 -24.95 -12.77
N SER A 474 21.47 -24.95 -11.81
CA SER A 474 20.01 -24.98 -12.04
C SER A 474 19.50 -23.72 -12.73
N LEU A 475 20.05 -22.56 -12.39
CA LEU A 475 19.74 -21.31 -13.10
C LEU A 475 20.30 -21.32 -14.53
N ALA A 476 21.52 -21.83 -14.72
CA ALA A 476 22.14 -21.92 -16.04
C ALA A 476 21.35 -22.85 -16.97
N GLN A 477 20.85 -23.98 -16.46
CA GLN A 477 19.99 -24.88 -17.22
C GLN A 477 18.67 -24.21 -17.64
N ASN A 478 18.07 -23.44 -16.77
CA ASN A 478 16.82 -22.72 -17.08
C ASN A 478 17.05 -21.63 -18.15
N ILE A 479 18.17 -20.92 -18.07
CA ILE A 479 18.55 -19.93 -19.08
C ILE A 479 18.89 -20.61 -20.42
N LEU A 480 19.52 -21.77 -20.37
CA LEU A 480 19.85 -22.56 -21.55
C LEU A 480 18.58 -23.05 -22.27
N VAL A 481 17.62 -23.59 -21.52
CA VAL A 481 16.32 -24.02 -22.03
C VAL A 481 15.56 -22.83 -22.63
N GLY A 482 15.56 -21.68 -21.96
CA GLY A 482 14.90 -20.46 -22.44
C GLY A 482 15.53 -19.87 -23.71
N LYS A 483 16.85 -20.06 -23.90
CA LYS A 483 17.54 -19.64 -25.12
C LYS A 483 17.45 -20.67 -26.26
N LEU A 484 17.29 -21.95 -25.93
CA LEU A 484 17.13 -23.01 -26.92
C LEU A 484 15.69 -23.10 -27.44
N ALA A 485 14.69 -22.73 -26.63
CA ALA A 485 13.27 -22.75 -27.02
C ALA A 485 12.98 -21.94 -28.31
N PRO A 486 13.58 -20.75 -28.54
CA PRO A 486 13.41 -20.04 -29.82
C PRO A 486 14.10 -20.73 -30.98
N ALA A 487 15.24 -21.42 -30.74
CA ALA A 487 15.98 -22.13 -31.78
C ALA A 487 15.20 -23.36 -32.31
N PHE A 488 14.46 -24.04 -31.43
CA PHE A 488 13.55 -25.12 -31.85
C PHE A 488 12.33 -24.62 -32.64
N ARG A 489 11.90 -23.40 -32.44
CA ARG A 489 10.85 -22.77 -33.26
C ARG A 489 11.33 -22.46 -34.69
N SER A 490 12.59 -22.18 -34.86
CA SER A 490 13.15 -21.92 -36.21
C SER A 490 13.45 -23.19 -37.02
N ILE A 491 13.59 -24.35 -36.34
CA ILE A 491 13.83 -25.64 -36.99
C ILE A 491 12.53 -26.25 -37.53
N LEU A 492 11.39 -25.92 -36.93
CA LEU A 492 10.06 -26.42 -37.35
C LEU A 492 9.38 -25.56 -38.43
N SER A 493 9.98 -24.45 -38.84
CA SER A 493 9.43 -23.56 -39.89
C SER A 493 10.01 -23.76 -41.29
N ASN A 494 10.84 -24.78 -41.50
CA ASN A 494 11.44 -25.05 -42.79
C ASN A 494 10.68 -26.17 -43.56
N SER A 495 9.37 -26.03 -43.66
CA SER A 495 8.57 -26.78 -44.60
C SER A 495 7.87 -25.82 -45.56
N ASP A 496 8.28 -25.92 -46.80
CA ASP A 496 7.65 -25.22 -47.94
C ASP A 496 6.14 -25.51 -47.99
N GLY A 497 5.34 -24.55 -47.55
CA GLY A 497 3.88 -24.62 -47.63
C GLY A 497 3.25 -23.23 -47.72
N PRO A 498 2.06 -23.12 -48.31
CA PRO A 498 1.42 -21.83 -48.63
C PRO A 498 1.12 -20.90 -47.42
N LEU A 499 1.42 -21.33 -46.23
CA LEU A 499 1.33 -20.50 -45.00
C LEU A 499 2.55 -19.57 -44.83
N MET A 500 3.63 -19.82 -45.54
CA MET A 500 4.86 -19.02 -45.46
C MET A 500 4.74 -17.67 -46.18
N ASP A 501 3.92 -17.61 -47.24
CA ASP A 501 3.63 -16.37 -47.96
C ASP A 501 2.80 -15.37 -47.11
N LEU A 502 2.01 -15.86 -46.18
CA LEU A 502 1.23 -14.98 -45.28
C LEU A 502 2.10 -14.34 -44.22
N PHE A 503 3.13 -15.04 -43.70
CA PHE A 503 4.06 -14.50 -42.71
C PHE A 503 5.14 -13.61 -43.34
N GLY A 504 5.46 -13.82 -44.59
CA GLY A 504 6.40 -12.96 -45.36
C GLY A 504 5.92 -11.52 -45.53
N GLN A 505 4.60 -11.29 -45.49
CA GLN A 505 4.02 -9.95 -45.53
C GLN A 505 4.15 -9.21 -44.19
N PHE A 506 4.17 -9.92 -43.04
CA PHE A 506 4.33 -9.29 -41.73
C PHE A 506 5.81 -8.97 -41.40
N VAL A 507 6.77 -9.71 -41.92
CA VAL A 507 8.20 -9.47 -41.68
C VAL A 507 8.73 -8.30 -42.51
N LYS A 508 8.11 -7.98 -43.66
CA LYS A 508 8.47 -6.81 -44.48
C LYS A 508 7.93 -5.47 -43.96
N ALA A 509 7.05 -5.47 -42.95
CA ALA A 509 6.50 -4.23 -42.38
C ALA A 509 7.33 -3.67 -41.21
N GLY A 510 8.45 -4.32 -40.83
CA GLY A 510 9.25 -3.96 -39.65
C GLY A 510 10.47 -3.08 -39.91
N ASP A 511 10.90 -2.87 -41.16
CA ASP A 511 12.10 -2.13 -41.47
C ASP A 511 11.81 -0.71 -42.01
N LYS A 512 11.08 0.07 -41.22
CA LYS A 512 11.14 1.52 -41.35
C LYS A 512 11.83 2.07 -40.10
N LYS A 513 13.12 2.33 -40.24
CA LYS A 513 13.87 3.26 -39.39
C LYS A 513 13.07 4.54 -39.26
N PRO A 514 12.81 5.04 -38.06
CA PRO A 514 12.24 6.38 -37.91
C PRO A 514 13.30 7.38 -38.34
N GLU A 515 13.07 8.07 -39.44
CA GLU A 515 13.77 9.30 -39.79
C GLU A 515 13.50 10.33 -38.67
N MET A 516 14.57 10.81 -38.08
CA MET A 516 14.52 11.96 -37.17
C MET A 516 13.98 13.18 -37.95
N PRO A 517 13.00 13.89 -37.44
CA PRO A 517 12.54 15.14 -38.07
C PRO A 517 13.68 16.16 -37.99
N LYS A 518 14.15 16.61 -39.15
CA LYS A 518 14.99 17.79 -39.29
C LYS A 518 14.18 18.99 -38.80
N GLN A 519 14.62 19.60 -37.74
CA GLN A 519 14.10 20.90 -37.31
C GLN A 519 14.39 21.93 -38.41
N PRO A 520 13.41 22.72 -38.87
CA PRO A 520 13.69 23.83 -39.75
C PRO A 520 14.33 24.97 -38.94
N PHE A 521 15.47 25.41 -39.39
CA PHE A 521 16.07 26.67 -38.97
C PHE A 521 15.07 27.80 -39.27
N ALA A 522 14.61 28.46 -38.22
CA ALA A 522 13.85 29.69 -38.36
C ALA A 522 14.75 30.79 -38.88
N THR A 523 14.48 31.17 -40.09
CA THR A 523 15.03 32.35 -40.73
C THR A 523 14.44 33.57 -40.06
N THR A 524 15.31 34.47 -39.69
CA THR A 524 15.05 35.84 -39.22
C THR A 524 13.99 36.54 -40.07
N ALA A 525 12.91 36.94 -39.46
CA ALA A 525 11.98 37.89 -40.08
C ALA A 525 12.32 39.30 -39.56
N GLU A 526 12.55 40.15 -40.51
CA GLU A 526 12.74 41.58 -40.39
C GLU A 526 11.63 42.27 -39.63
N VAL A 527 12.05 43.09 -38.69
CA VAL A 527 11.21 44.15 -38.11
C VAL A 527 11.13 45.28 -39.12
N ASN A 528 9.94 45.55 -39.64
CA ASN A 528 9.59 46.80 -40.21
C ASN A 528 8.22 47.26 -39.66
N ARG A 529 8.27 48.42 -39.03
CA ARG A 529 7.26 49.38 -38.57
C ARG A 529 6.74 49.16 -37.16
#